data_9b393cfa94f8b9bbdd36d8776f1d1d99
#
_entry.id   9b393cfa94f8b9bbdd36d8776f1d1d99
#
_cell.length_a   1.000
_cell.length_b   1.000
_cell.length_c   1.000
_cell.angle_alpha   90.00
_cell.angle_beta   90.00
_cell.angle_gamma   90.00
#
_symmetry.space_group_name_H-M   'P 1'
#
loop_
_entity.id
_entity.type
_entity.pdbx_description
1 polymer ?
#
loop_
_entity_poly.entity_id
_entity_poly.type
_entity_poly.pdbx_seq_one_letter_code
_entity_poly.pdbx_strand_id
1 'polypeptide(L)'
;FPHMTVYENLAFPLRVRKVSKEDTDKKVDKALSMVSLTGFENRMPGQLSGGQQQRVAVARALVFDPAVVLMDEPLGALDKNLRESMQYEIKHIHESIGVTVVYVTHDQGEALTMSNRIAVFNDGKVQQLSSPDQLYEAPVNSFVAEFIGENNTFSGEVTDVSKEKCKVKLDSGKEIVANPIRVKSKGEKTIVSLRPERAIIDPEDKM
;
A
#
# COMPACT_ATOMS: atom_id res chain seq x y z
N PHE A 1 16.72 -9.52 -15.55
CA PHE A 1 17.62 -10.60 -16.00
C PHE A 1 19.06 -10.08 -16.04
N PRO A 2 19.96 -10.56 -15.12
CA PRO A 2 21.30 -9.96 -14.94
C PRO A 2 22.25 -10.17 -16.13
N HIS A 3 21.99 -11.16 -16.97
CA HIS A 3 22.79 -11.53 -18.14
C HIS A 3 22.32 -10.87 -19.45
N MET A 4 21.35 -10.00 -19.38
CA MET A 4 20.79 -9.26 -20.52
C MET A 4 21.00 -7.76 -20.29
N THR A 5 21.24 -7.01 -21.37
CA THR A 5 21.24 -5.54 -21.34
C THR A 5 19.88 -5.00 -20.94
N VAL A 6 19.79 -3.70 -20.65
CA VAL A 6 18.51 -3.00 -20.39
C VAL A 6 17.57 -3.18 -21.60
N TYR A 7 18.06 -2.92 -22.81
CA TYR A 7 17.27 -3.14 -24.04
C TYR A 7 16.75 -4.58 -24.12
N GLU A 8 17.60 -5.57 -23.92
CA GLU A 8 17.21 -6.99 -24.02
C GLU A 8 16.18 -7.38 -22.95
N ASN A 9 16.30 -6.83 -21.74
CA ASN A 9 15.30 -7.00 -20.66
C ASN A 9 13.91 -6.51 -21.08
N LEU A 10 13.83 -5.34 -21.73
CA LEU A 10 12.56 -4.77 -22.19
C LEU A 10 12.06 -5.45 -23.47
N ALA A 11 12.96 -5.81 -24.38
CA ALA A 11 12.60 -6.48 -25.63
C ALA A 11 12.13 -7.92 -25.43
N PHE A 12 12.56 -8.59 -24.33
CA PHE A 12 12.24 -9.99 -24.08
C PHE A 12 10.73 -10.30 -24.12
N PRO A 13 9.86 -9.62 -23.35
CA PRO A 13 8.42 -9.89 -23.40
C PRO A 13 7.77 -9.60 -24.76
N LEU A 14 8.32 -8.68 -25.53
CA LEU A 14 7.85 -8.38 -26.90
C LEU A 14 8.23 -9.46 -27.88
N ARG A 15 9.48 -9.98 -27.79
CA ARG A 15 9.96 -11.11 -28.62
C ARG A 15 9.14 -12.37 -28.38
N VAL A 16 8.82 -12.69 -27.12
CA VAL A 16 7.95 -13.83 -26.78
C VAL A 16 6.58 -13.69 -27.45
N ARG A 17 6.07 -12.45 -27.57
CA ARG A 17 4.79 -12.14 -28.25
C ARG A 17 4.94 -12.00 -29.77
N LYS A 18 6.12 -12.28 -30.34
CA LYS A 18 6.42 -12.20 -31.78
C LYS A 18 6.17 -10.81 -32.40
N VAL A 19 6.37 -9.75 -31.62
CA VAL A 19 6.32 -8.36 -32.08
C VAL A 19 7.48 -8.15 -33.08
N SER A 20 7.26 -7.36 -34.13
CA SER A 20 8.29 -7.05 -35.13
C SER A 20 9.48 -6.33 -34.44
N LYS A 21 10.66 -6.40 -35.10
CA LYS A 21 11.84 -5.70 -34.55
C LYS A 21 11.62 -4.20 -34.51
N GLU A 22 11.07 -3.61 -35.57
CA GLU A 22 10.80 -2.17 -35.64
C GLU A 22 9.84 -1.69 -34.54
N ASP A 23 8.75 -2.43 -34.29
CA ASP A 23 7.80 -2.10 -33.23
C ASP A 23 8.41 -2.36 -31.85
N THR A 24 9.27 -3.37 -31.71
CA THR A 24 10.01 -3.64 -30.48
C THR A 24 10.90 -2.46 -30.12
N ASP A 25 11.68 -1.95 -31.08
CA ASP A 25 12.57 -0.81 -30.89
C ASP A 25 11.76 0.42 -30.43
N LYS A 26 10.68 0.76 -31.12
CA LYS A 26 9.77 1.87 -30.75
C LYS A 26 9.19 1.73 -29.35
N LYS A 27 8.74 0.52 -28.97
CA LYS A 27 8.15 0.24 -27.65
C LYS A 27 9.20 0.30 -26.54
N VAL A 28 10.40 -0.19 -26.77
CA VAL A 28 11.52 -0.11 -25.82
C VAL A 28 11.91 1.35 -25.58
N ASP A 29 12.08 2.15 -26.64
CA ASP A 29 12.44 3.56 -26.54
C ASP A 29 11.37 4.33 -25.74
N LYS A 30 10.08 4.10 -26.05
CA LYS A 30 8.96 4.68 -25.29
C LYS A 30 9.02 4.27 -23.80
N ALA A 31 9.23 2.99 -23.51
CA ALA A 31 9.27 2.50 -22.13
C ALA A 31 10.46 3.08 -21.36
N LEU A 32 11.63 3.21 -21.97
CA LEU A 32 12.80 3.84 -21.35
C LEU A 32 12.60 5.32 -21.10
N SER A 33 11.96 6.02 -22.02
CA SER A 33 11.60 7.44 -21.83
C SER A 33 10.65 7.63 -20.64
N MET A 34 9.63 6.77 -20.49
CA MET A 34 8.66 6.83 -19.38
C MET A 34 9.31 6.69 -18.00
N VAL A 35 10.39 5.92 -17.89
CA VAL A 35 11.10 5.71 -16.62
C VAL A 35 12.38 6.54 -16.50
N SER A 36 12.60 7.52 -17.38
CA SER A 36 13.77 8.42 -17.41
C SER A 36 15.10 7.67 -17.50
N LEU A 37 15.16 6.61 -18.36
CA LEU A 37 16.35 5.79 -18.60
C LEU A 37 16.79 5.79 -20.08
N THR A 38 16.44 6.80 -20.84
CA THR A 38 16.96 6.99 -22.22
C THR A 38 18.48 7.07 -22.20
N GLY A 39 19.14 6.35 -23.10
CA GLY A 39 20.61 6.26 -23.17
C GLY A 39 21.22 5.14 -22.31
N PHE A 40 20.39 4.33 -21.66
CA PHE A 40 20.85 3.20 -20.82
C PHE A 40 20.69 1.84 -21.51
N GLU A 41 20.29 1.82 -22.77
CA GLU A 41 19.89 0.62 -23.54
C GLU A 41 20.94 -0.49 -23.51
N ASN A 42 22.21 -0.11 -23.62
CA ASN A 42 23.34 -1.03 -23.71
C ASN A 42 23.96 -1.39 -22.36
N ARG A 43 23.48 -0.82 -21.25
CA ARG A 43 24.01 -1.15 -19.92
C ARG A 43 23.50 -2.49 -19.44
N MET A 44 24.36 -3.17 -18.66
CA MET A 44 23.97 -4.36 -17.90
C MET A 44 23.34 -3.95 -16.56
N PRO A 45 22.41 -4.75 -15.98
CA PRO A 45 21.82 -4.45 -14.68
C PRO A 45 22.85 -4.16 -13.57
N GLY A 46 23.98 -4.87 -13.55
CA GLY A 46 25.05 -4.64 -12.58
C GLY A 46 25.76 -3.27 -12.69
N GLN A 47 25.52 -2.51 -13.76
CA GLN A 47 26.03 -1.16 -13.98
C GLN A 47 25.01 -0.07 -13.58
N LEU A 48 23.89 -0.47 -12.99
CA LEU A 48 22.79 0.40 -12.58
C LEU A 48 22.69 0.47 -11.06
N SER A 49 22.25 1.63 -10.53
CA SER A 49 21.83 1.72 -9.14
C SER A 49 20.59 0.88 -8.87
N GLY A 50 20.29 0.55 -7.60
CA GLY A 50 19.10 -0.21 -7.22
C GLY A 50 17.79 0.40 -7.75
N GLY A 51 17.63 1.73 -7.64
CA GLY A 51 16.47 2.43 -8.20
C GLY A 51 16.40 2.37 -9.72
N GLN A 52 17.54 2.45 -10.43
CA GLN A 52 17.58 2.28 -11.89
C GLN A 52 17.19 0.85 -12.29
N GLN A 53 17.66 -0.17 -11.56
CA GLN A 53 17.25 -1.56 -11.78
C GLN A 53 15.74 -1.74 -11.59
N GLN A 54 15.18 -1.11 -10.55
CA GLN A 54 13.74 -1.14 -10.28
C GLN A 54 12.94 -0.47 -11.40
N ARG A 55 13.39 0.68 -11.91
CA ARG A 55 12.76 1.35 -13.07
C ARG A 55 12.80 0.47 -14.32
N VAL A 56 13.88 -0.27 -14.57
CA VAL A 56 13.96 -1.24 -15.67
C VAL A 56 12.93 -2.36 -15.47
N ALA A 57 12.73 -2.85 -14.23
CA ALA A 57 11.75 -3.88 -13.95
C ALA A 57 10.30 -3.38 -14.19
N VAL A 58 9.99 -2.15 -13.78
CA VAL A 58 8.71 -1.49 -14.04
C VAL A 58 8.50 -1.29 -15.55
N ALA A 59 9.48 -0.74 -16.26
CA ALA A 59 9.43 -0.55 -17.71
C ALA A 59 9.20 -1.86 -18.46
N ARG A 60 9.87 -2.94 -18.04
CA ARG A 60 9.67 -4.28 -18.59
C ARG A 60 8.24 -4.80 -18.42
N ALA A 61 7.62 -4.51 -17.27
CA ALA A 61 6.22 -4.89 -17.01
C ALA A 61 5.22 -4.09 -17.86
N LEU A 62 5.59 -2.88 -18.28
CA LEU A 62 4.73 -1.94 -19.01
C LEU A 62 4.94 -1.96 -20.54
N VAL A 63 6.08 -2.44 -21.03
CA VAL A 63 6.52 -2.31 -22.43
C VAL A 63 5.55 -2.88 -23.48
N PHE A 64 4.69 -3.81 -23.10
CA PHE A 64 3.70 -4.44 -23.98
C PHE A 64 2.27 -3.89 -23.77
N ASP A 65 2.12 -2.71 -23.14
CA ASP A 65 0.86 -2.01 -22.87
C ASP A 65 -0.19 -2.94 -22.17
N PRO A 66 0.11 -3.50 -21.00
CA PRO A 66 -0.79 -4.43 -20.31
C PRO A 66 -2.04 -3.71 -19.78
N ALA A 67 -3.17 -4.44 -19.68
CA ALA A 67 -4.35 -3.94 -19.00
C ALA A 67 -4.22 -3.91 -17.47
N VAL A 68 -3.41 -4.82 -16.92
CA VAL A 68 -3.15 -4.95 -15.46
C VAL A 68 -1.68 -5.26 -15.23
N VAL A 69 -1.08 -4.62 -14.25
CA VAL A 69 0.27 -4.88 -13.74
C VAL A 69 0.18 -5.46 -12.33
N LEU A 70 0.87 -6.56 -12.09
CA LEU A 70 1.00 -7.16 -10.76
C LEU A 70 2.41 -6.86 -10.22
N MET A 71 2.48 -6.25 -9.06
CA MET A 71 3.73 -5.93 -8.36
C MET A 71 3.71 -6.61 -7.00
N ASP A 72 4.67 -7.51 -6.77
CA ASP A 72 4.80 -8.25 -5.53
C ASP A 72 6.04 -7.75 -4.78
N GLU A 73 5.82 -7.02 -3.68
CA GLU A 73 6.84 -6.38 -2.84
C GLU A 73 7.96 -5.64 -3.63
N PRO A 74 7.62 -4.80 -4.61
CA PRO A 74 8.62 -4.29 -5.55
C PRO A 74 9.69 -3.40 -4.89
N LEU A 75 9.42 -2.82 -3.73
CA LEU A 75 10.32 -1.90 -3.03
C LEU A 75 11.01 -2.52 -1.80
N GLY A 76 10.74 -3.79 -1.49
CA GLY A 76 11.21 -4.44 -0.27
C GLY A 76 12.74 -4.51 -0.10
N ALA A 77 13.49 -4.54 -1.20
CA ALA A 77 14.95 -4.62 -1.18
C ALA A 77 15.67 -3.25 -1.16
N LEU A 78 14.92 -2.13 -1.14
CA LEU A 78 15.48 -0.78 -1.20
C LEU A 78 15.65 -0.18 0.21
N ASP A 79 16.67 0.67 0.36
CA ASP A 79 16.81 1.52 1.55
C ASP A 79 15.65 2.53 1.64
N LYS A 80 15.44 3.11 2.84
CA LYS A 80 14.29 3.97 3.13
C LYS A 80 14.16 5.16 2.17
N ASN A 81 15.25 5.90 1.94
CA ASN A 81 15.20 7.12 1.12
C ASN A 81 14.90 6.80 -0.34
N LEU A 82 15.53 5.74 -0.85
CA LEU A 82 15.31 5.28 -2.22
C LEU A 82 13.89 4.71 -2.39
N ARG A 83 13.37 4.02 -1.38
CA ARG A 83 11.99 3.50 -1.36
C ARG A 83 10.98 4.64 -1.46
N GLU A 84 11.08 5.67 -0.64
CA GLU A 84 10.20 6.84 -0.68
C GLU A 84 10.24 7.53 -2.06
N SER A 85 11.43 7.72 -2.63
CA SER A 85 11.56 8.28 -3.99
C SER A 85 10.88 7.42 -5.05
N MET A 86 11.06 6.10 -4.97
CA MET A 86 10.48 5.15 -5.92
C MET A 86 8.95 5.03 -5.80
N GLN A 87 8.36 5.21 -4.63
CA GLN A 87 6.91 5.29 -4.44
C GLN A 87 6.32 6.43 -5.27
N TYR A 88 6.89 7.63 -5.19
CA TYR A 88 6.45 8.78 -5.97
C TYR A 88 6.59 8.53 -7.48
N GLU A 89 7.69 7.93 -7.91
CA GLU A 89 7.92 7.63 -9.32
C GLU A 89 6.91 6.61 -9.88
N ILE A 90 6.68 5.50 -9.16
CA ILE A 90 5.70 4.49 -9.58
C ILE A 90 4.31 5.09 -9.63
N LYS A 91 3.94 5.91 -8.65
CA LYS A 91 2.64 6.60 -8.63
C LYS A 91 2.49 7.55 -9.83
N HIS A 92 3.51 8.35 -10.11
CA HIS A 92 3.51 9.25 -11.28
C HIS A 92 3.39 8.48 -12.61
N ILE A 93 4.12 7.37 -12.76
CA ILE A 93 4.01 6.49 -13.93
C ILE A 93 2.58 5.93 -14.05
N HIS A 94 2.03 5.41 -12.95
CA HIS A 94 0.65 4.91 -12.90
C HIS A 94 -0.36 5.97 -13.35
N GLU A 95 -0.28 7.18 -12.80
CA GLU A 95 -1.19 8.29 -13.12
C GLU A 95 -1.07 8.74 -14.60
N SER A 96 0.15 8.70 -15.15
CA SER A 96 0.41 9.11 -16.55
C SER A 96 -0.08 8.09 -17.58
N ILE A 97 -0.08 6.80 -17.24
CA ILE A 97 -0.44 5.71 -18.17
C ILE A 97 -1.90 5.28 -17.98
N GLY A 98 -2.45 5.40 -16.77
CA GLY A 98 -3.81 4.96 -16.43
C GLY A 98 -3.99 3.44 -16.37
N VAL A 99 -2.90 2.67 -16.22
CA VAL A 99 -2.96 1.21 -16.12
C VAL A 99 -3.45 0.76 -14.73
N THR A 100 -4.22 -0.31 -14.68
CA THR A 100 -4.58 -0.89 -13.37
C THR A 100 -3.38 -1.60 -12.75
N VAL A 101 -3.03 -1.25 -11.52
CA VAL A 101 -1.94 -1.88 -10.77
C VAL A 101 -2.50 -2.62 -9.56
N VAL A 102 -2.13 -3.87 -9.39
CA VAL A 102 -2.30 -4.63 -8.15
C VAL A 102 -0.94 -4.70 -7.46
N TYR A 103 -0.83 -4.01 -6.33
CA TYR A 103 0.41 -3.83 -5.58
C TYR A 103 0.33 -4.60 -4.26
N VAL A 104 1.21 -5.57 -4.06
CA VAL A 104 1.31 -6.34 -2.82
C VAL A 104 2.46 -5.78 -1.99
N THR A 105 2.20 -5.46 -0.74
CA THR A 105 3.21 -4.98 0.21
C THR A 105 2.83 -5.36 1.64
N HIS A 106 3.82 -5.48 2.49
CA HIS A 106 3.66 -5.54 3.94
C HIS A 106 3.88 -4.17 4.63
N ASP A 107 4.31 -3.17 3.87
CA ASP A 107 4.51 -1.81 4.36
C ASP A 107 3.20 -1.01 4.28
N GLN A 108 2.69 -0.62 5.45
CA GLN A 108 1.44 0.15 5.55
C GLN A 108 1.56 1.55 4.95
N GLY A 109 2.74 2.18 5.08
CA GLY A 109 3.02 3.50 4.51
C GLY A 109 2.92 3.47 2.99
N GLU A 110 3.48 2.43 2.34
CA GLU A 110 3.35 2.23 0.90
C GLU A 110 1.88 2.10 0.50
N ALA A 111 1.13 1.22 1.19
CA ALA A 111 -0.27 0.99 0.89
C ALA A 111 -1.11 2.26 1.02
N LEU A 112 -0.96 3.01 2.12
CA LEU A 112 -1.73 4.23 2.39
C LEU A 112 -1.39 5.38 1.43
N THR A 113 -0.12 5.49 1.00
CA THR A 113 0.35 6.61 0.16
C THR A 113 0.05 6.39 -1.32
N MET A 114 0.18 5.15 -1.80
CA MET A 114 0.17 4.86 -3.24
C MET A 114 -1.20 4.41 -3.75
N SER A 115 -2.05 3.81 -2.91
CA SER A 115 -3.21 3.08 -3.38
C SER A 115 -4.49 3.91 -3.41
N ASN A 116 -5.34 3.66 -4.40
CA ASN A 116 -6.72 4.17 -4.43
C ASN A 116 -7.65 3.32 -3.54
N ARG A 117 -7.36 2.01 -3.44
CA ARG A 117 -8.08 1.05 -2.60
C ARG A 117 -7.11 0.06 -1.99
N ILE A 118 -7.35 -0.32 -0.74
CA ILE A 118 -6.51 -1.24 0.01
C ILE A 118 -7.35 -2.43 0.45
N ALA A 119 -6.85 -3.63 0.18
CA ALA A 119 -7.38 -4.88 0.71
C ALA A 119 -6.49 -5.39 1.85
N VAL A 120 -7.01 -5.42 3.07
CA VAL A 120 -6.32 -6.01 4.21
C VAL A 120 -6.63 -7.49 4.28
N PHE A 121 -5.60 -8.33 4.25
CA PHE A 121 -5.71 -9.78 4.32
C PHE A 121 -5.34 -10.29 5.71
N ASN A 122 -6.08 -11.28 6.20
CA ASN A 122 -5.72 -12.09 7.35
C ASN A 122 -6.28 -13.50 7.19
N ASP A 123 -5.48 -14.52 7.48
CA ASP A 123 -5.86 -15.94 7.37
C ASP A 123 -6.51 -16.29 6.02
N GLY A 124 -5.93 -15.80 4.92
CA GLY A 124 -6.42 -16.07 3.56
C GLY A 124 -7.73 -15.39 3.19
N LYS A 125 -8.23 -14.47 4.02
CA LYS A 125 -9.50 -13.75 3.80
C LYS A 125 -9.28 -12.25 3.77
N VAL A 126 -10.02 -11.57 2.90
CA VAL A 126 -10.10 -10.10 2.90
C VAL A 126 -10.91 -9.67 4.12
N GLN A 127 -10.27 -8.95 5.04
CA GLN A 127 -10.91 -8.38 6.22
C GLN A 127 -11.66 -7.09 5.90
N GLN A 128 -11.03 -6.23 5.08
CA GLN A 128 -11.61 -4.98 4.60
C GLN A 128 -11.02 -4.63 3.24
N LEU A 129 -11.85 -4.04 2.37
CA LEU A 129 -11.47 -3.45 1.10
C LEU A 129 -12.09 -2.07 0.99
N SER A 130 -11.30 -1.01 1.11
CA SER A 130 -11.78 0.38 1.11
C SER A 130 -10.71 1.35 0.63
N SER A 131 -11.05 2.65 0.53
CA SER A 131 -10.06 3.70 0.35
C SER A 131 -9.14 3.81 1.58
N PRO A 132 -7.93 4.40 1.45
CA PRO A 132 -7.02 4.64 2.58
C PRO A 132 -7.70 5.36 3.75
N ASP A 133 -8.43 6.45 3.47
CA ASP A 133 -9.13 7.23 4.50
C ASP A 133 -10.17 6.39 5.26
N GLN A 134 -11.00 5.63 4.54
CA GLN A 134 -11.98 4.76 5.15
C GLN A 134 -11.35 3.63 5.96
N LEU A 135 -10.21 3.10 5.49
CA LEU A 135 -9.50 2.05 6.20
C LEU A 135 -8.95 2.55 7.54
N TYR A 136 -8.46 3.78 7.56
CA TYR A 136 -7.89 4.42 8.75
C TYR A 136 -8.96 4.89 9.72
N GLU A 137 -9.99 5.60 9.24
CA GLU A 137 -11.01 6.24 10.07
C GLU A 137 -12.14 5.29 10.51
N ALA A 138 -12.45 4.29 9.70
CA ALA A 138 -13.56 3.36 9.91
C ALA A 138 -13.15 1.89 9.73
N PRO A 139 -12.19 1.38 10.53
CA PRO A 139 -11.81 -0.03 10.49
C PRO A 139 -12.98 -0.91 10.91
N VAL A 140 -13.23 -1.98 10.14
CA VAL A 140 -14.39 -2.86 10.38
C VAL A 140 -14.25 -3.80 11.57
N ASN A 141 -13.04 -3.95 12.12
CA ASN A 141 -12.77 -4.79 13.29
C ASN A 141 -11.45 -4.37 13.98
N SER A 142 -11.19 -4.95 15.16
CA SER A 142 -9.98 -4.66 15.95
C SER A 142 -8.70 -5.02 15.19
N PHE A 143 -8.69 -6.14 14.46
CA PHE A 143 -7.53 -6.54 13.66
C PHE A 143 -7.13 -5.46 12.65
N VAL A 144 -8.09 -4.93 11.87
CA VAL A 144 -7.80 -3.86 10.91
C VAL A 144 -7.38 -2.58 11.63
N ALA A 145 -8.01 -2.25 12.77
CA ALA A 145 -7.65 -1.08 13.56
C ALA A 145 -6.22 -1.14 14.09
N GLU A 146 -5.78 -2.31 14.53
CA GLU A 146 -4.42 -2.55 15.03
C GLU A 146 -3.39 -2.66 13.89
N PHE A 147 -3.80 -3.25 12.77
CA PHE A 147 -2.92 -3.44 11.62
C PHE A 147 -2.59 -2.13 10.91
N ILE A 148 -3.48 -1.14 10.89
CA ILE A 148 -3.29 0.13 10.17
C ILE A 148 -2.94 1.25 11.13
N GLY A 149 -1.67 1.70 11.07
CA GLY A 149 -1.16 2.81 11.87
C GLY A 149 -1.03 2.51 13.36
N GLU A 150 -0.55 3.49 14.13
CA GLU A 150 -0.46 3.39 15.58
C GLU A 150 -1.84 3.41 16.22
N ASN A 151 -2.03 2.59 17.24
CA ASN A 151 -3.32 2.43 17.90
C ASN A 151 -3.17 2.08 19.38
N ASN A 152 -3.95 2.74 20.25
CA ASN A 152 -4.09 2.35 21.63
C ASN A 152 -5.34 1.50 21.80
N THR A 153 -5.21 0.35 22.47
CA THR A 153 -6.32 -0.57 22.71
C THR A 153 -6.61 -0.70 24.19
N PHE A 154 -7.89 -0.71 24.55
CA PHE A 154 -8.37 -0.88 25.91
C PHE A 154 -9.44 -1.95 25.93
N SER A 155 -9.25 -2.98 26.76
CA SER A 155 -10.24 -4.02 26.98
C SER A 155 -11.32 -3.54 27.98
N GLY A 156 -12.55 -4.00 27.77
CA GLY A 156 -13.65 -3.67 28.64
C GLY A 156 -14.93 -4.44 28.32
N GLU A 157 -15.99 -4.10 29.04
CA GLU A 157 -17.33 -4.68 28.90
C GLU A 157 -18.34 -3.59 28.58
N VAL A 158 -19.24 -3.87 27.64
CA VAL A 158 -20.30 -2.95 27.21
C VAL A 158 -21.34 -2.82 28.32
N THR A 159 -21.53 -1.62 28.86
CA THR A 159 -22.54 -1.32 29.89
C THR A 159 -23.83 -0.81 29.26
N ASP A 160 -23.77 -0.14 28.11
CA ASP A 160 -24.93 0.34 27.36
C ASP A 160 -24.59 0.43 25.85
N VAL A 161 -25.57 0.23 24.98
CA VAL A 161 -25.38 0.30 23.53
C VAL A 161 -26.60 0.90 22.83
N SER A 162 -26.33 1.86 21.96
CA SER A 162 -27.29 2.45 21.02
C SER A 162 -26.75 2.34 19.58
N LYS A 163 -27.50 2.84 18.60
CA LYS A 163 -27.05 2.83 17.19
C LYS A 163 -25.80 3.67 16.94
N GLU A 164 -25.63 4.76 17.69
CA GLU A 164 -24.55 5.73 17.44
C GLU A 164 -23.44 5.68 18.49
N LYS A 165 -23.74 5.23 19.71
CA LYS A 165 -22.79 5.25 20.83
C LYS A 165 -22.93 4.01 21.68
N CYS A 166 -21.83 3.56 22.25
CA CYS A 166 -21.83 2.58 23.33
C CYS A 166 -21.02 3.09 24.51
N LYS A 167 -21.42 2.67 25.72
CA LYS A 167 -20.65 2.88 26.94
C LYS A 167 -19.89 1.60 27.25
N VAL A 168 -18.61 1.74 27.54
CA VAL A 168 -17.73 0.63 27.85
C VAL A 168 -17.06 0.89 29.19
N LYS A 169 -17.24 -0.03 30.13
CA LYS A 169 -16.47 -0.07 31.35
C LYS A 169 -15.16 -0.77 31.10
N LEU A 170 -14.08 -0.02 31.12
CA LEU A 170 -12.73 -0.55 30.93
C LEU A 170 -12.29 -1.44 32.09
N ASP A 171 -11.34 -2.33 31.86
CA ASP A 171 -10.74 -3.17 32.92
C ASP A 171 -10.07 -2.33 34.01
N SER A 172 -9.67 -1.09 33.71
CA SER A 172 -9.22 -0.09 34.70
C SER A 172 -10.31 0.45 35.61
N GLY A 173 -11.57 0.08 35.40
CA GLY A 173 -12.74 0.55 36.16
C GLY A 173 -13.37 1.84 35.65
N LYS A 174 -12.73 2.58 34.74
CA LYS A 174 -13.30 3.80 34.14
C LYS A 174 -14.36 3.47 33.09
N GLU A 175 -15.37 4.30 32.96
CA GLU A 175 -16.37 4.19 31.89
C GLU A 175 -16.08 5.25 30.83
N ILE A 176 -16.14 4.83 29.57
CA ILE A 176 -15.93 5.67 28.38
C ILE A 176 -17.07 5.51 27.39
N VAL A 177 -17.21 6.49 26.49
CA VAL A 177 -18.16 6.45 25.37
C VAL A 177 -17.39 6.22 24.09
N ALA A 178 -17.84 5.26 23.30
CA ALA A 178 -17.21 4.89 22.03
C ALA A 178 -18.26 4.68 20.91
N ASN A 179 -17.82 4.68 19.68
CA ASN A 179 -18.64 4.33 18.50
C ASN A 179 -18.75 2.81 18.42
N PRO A 180 -19.95 2.21 18.36
CA PRO A 180 -20.11 0.77 18.23
C PRO A 180 -19.81 0.33 16.77
N ILE A 181 -18.83 -0.56 16.56
CA ILE A 181 -18.52 -1.13 15.24
C ILE A 181 -19.15 -2.52 15.11
N ARG A 182 -18.81 -3.45 16.00
CA ARG A 182 -19.34 -4.83 15.99
C ARG A 182 -20.09 -5.22 17.27
N VAL A 183 -20.23 -4.31 18.19
CA VAL A 183 -20.91 -4.50 19.47
C VAL A 183 -22.42 -4.55 19.24
N LYS A 184 -23.09 -5.54 19.84
CA LYS A 184 -24.54 -5.76 19.65
C LYS A 184 -25.35 -5.67 20.93
N SER A 185 -24.73 -5.97 22.09
CA SER A 185 -25.48 -6.09 23.35
C SER A 185 -24.66 -5.67 24.57
N LYS A 186 -25.38 -5.29 25.60
CA LYS A 186 -24.84 -5.07 26.95
C LYS A 186 -24.26 -6.37 27.50
N GLY A 187 -23.14 -6.29 28.22
CA GLY A 187 -22.40 -7.42 28.80
C GLY A 187 -21.38 -8.05 27.83
N GLU A 188 -21.31 -7.56 26.60
CA GLU A 188 -20.34 -8.08 25.60
C GLU A 188 -18.93 -7.56 25.92
N LYS A 189 -17.93 -8.46 25.93
CA LYS A 189 -16.52 -8.07 26.02
C LYS A 189 -16.10 -7.44 24.70
N THR A 190 -15.42 -6.31 24.79
CA THR A 190 -15.01 -5.54 23.62
C THR A 190 -13.63 -4.92 23.79
N ILE A 191 -13.05 -4.53 22.68
CA ILE A 191 -11.81 -3.75 22.63
C ILE A 191 -12.17 -2.37 22.10
N VAL A 192 -11.80 -1.33 22.83
CA VAL A 192 -11.89 0.05 22.39
C VAL A 192 -10.55 0.46 21.80
N SER A 193 -10.61 1.08 20.64
CA SER A 193 -9.47 1.54 19.85
C SER A 193 -9.44 3.07 19.85
N LEU A 194 -8.27 3.63 20.14
CA LEU A 194 -8.05 5.07 20.12
C LEU A 194 -6.77 5.41 19.36
N ARG A 195 -6.89 6.18 18.30
CA ARG A 195 -5.73 6.73 17.59
C ARG A 195 -4.98 7.73 18.48
N PRO A 196 -3.64 7.68 18.58
CA PRO A 196 -2.86 8.59 19.42
C PRO A 196 -3.11 10.07 19.14
N GLU A 197 -3.26 10.45 17.89
CA GLU A 197 -3.50 11.83 17.45
C GLU A 197 -4.92 12.34 17.78
N ARG A 198 -5.82 11.44 18.17
CA ARG A 198 -7.16 11.82 18.66
C ARG A 198 -7.21 12.04 20.18
N ALA A 199 -6.10 11.74 20.88
CA ALA A 199 -6.01 12.01 22.28
C ALA A 199 -5.72 13.50 22.53
N ILE A 200 -6.61 14.17 23.29
CA ILE A 200 -6.42 15.55 23.74
C ILE A 200 -6.02 15.47 25.20
N ILE A 201 -4.86 16.02 25.53
CA ILE A 201 -4.41 16.18 26.91
C ILE A 201 -4.83 17.57 27.32
N ASP A 202 -5.78 17.67 28.30
CA ASP A 202 -6.18 18.94 28.86
C ASP A 202 -5.20 19.32 30.00
N PRO A 203 -4.36 20.37 29.82
CA PRO A 203 -3.43 20.81 30.85
C PRO A 203 -4.13 21.59 31.98
N GLU A 204 -5.40 21.93 31.82
CA GLU A 204 -6.14 22.75 32.83
C GLU A 204 -6.86 21.91 33.87
N ASP A 205 -7.02 20.62 33.72
CA ASP A 205 -7.48 19.73 34.79
C ASP A 205 -6.35 19.53 35.83
N LYS A 206 -6.06 20.62 36.56
CA LYS A 206 -5.29 20.56 37.80
C LYS A 206 -6.17 19.88 38.82
N MET A 207 -5.81 18.66 39.22
CA MET A 207 -6.29 18.01 40.41
C MET A 207 -6.17 18.92 41.64
#